data_c88008cb4a0bfcacf548acb42c54bf8b
#
_entry.id   c88008cb4a0bfcacf548acb42c54bf8b
#
_cell.length_a   1.000
_cell.length_b   1.000
_cell.length_c   1.000
_cell.angle_alpha   90.00
_cell.angle_beta   90.00
_cell.angle_gamma   90.00
#
_symmetry.space_group_name_H-M   'P 1'
#
loop_
_entity.id
_entity.type
_entity.pdbx_description
1 polymer ?
#
loop_
_entity_poly.entity_id
_entity_poly.type
_entity_poly.pdbx_seq_one_letter_code
_entity_poly.pdbx_strand_id
1 'polypeptide(L)'
;MPQQWYAGGPSRRTLESIAVSAFRAFGASMYLDPNPRPPAGDLGAFFRGVPGVATSEFYHYFHTDRETPEVVPWTGLEATTRAYARIIDEVNKLPLSEMQRPEEPATAAAAPK
;
A
#
# COMPACT_ATOMS: atom_id res chain seq x y z
N MET A 1 -0.24 14.69 -6.74
CA MET A 1 0.75 14.35 -5.70
C MET A 1 1.10 12.87 -5.78
N PRO A 2 2.31 12.46 -5.49
CA PRO A 2 2.62 11.04 -5.45
C PRO A 2 1.84 10.37 -4.32
N GLN A 3 1.21 9.27 -4.66
CA GLN A 3 0.50 8.46 -3.71
C GLN A 3 1.51 7.67 -2.86
N GLN A 4 1.43 7.83 -1.57
CA GLN A 4 2.19 7.02 -0.63
C GLN A 4 1.48 5.70 -0.40
N TRP A 5 2.24 4.62 -0.32
CA TRP A 5 1.69 3.33 0.02
C TRP A 5 2.61 2.57 0.97
N TYR A 6 2.00 1.69 1.71
CA TYR A 6 2.68 0.88 2.72
C TYR A 6 2.34 -0.59 2.51
N ALA A 7 3.32 -1.44 2.70
CA ALA A 7 3.10 -2.86 2.86
C ALA A 7 3.74 -3.31 4.18
N GLY A 8 3.00 -4.04 4.96
CA GLY A 8 3.48 -4.48 6.26
C GLY A 8 2.75 -5.69 6.80
N GLY A 9 3.10 -6.08 8.02
CA GLY A 9 2.57 -7.26 8.67
C GLY A 9 3.24 -8.55 8.19
N PRO A 10 2.64 -9.69 8.52
CA PRO A 10 3.12 -10.99 8.05
C PRO A 10 3.25 -11.03 6.52
N SER A 11 4.25 -11.74 6.03
CA SER A 11 4.48 -11.91 4.59
C SER A 11 4.65 -10.60 3.80
N ARG A 12 5.18 -9.59 4.44
CA ARG A 12 5.37 -8.25 3.89
C ARG A 12 6.03 -8.25 2.51
N ARG A 13 7.12 -9.00 2.33
CA ARG A 13 7.86 -9.01 1.05
C ARG A 13 7.04 -9.59 -0.08
N THR A 14 6.29 -10.65 0.18
CA THR A 14 5.39 -11.25 -0.82
C THR A 14 4.33 -10.24 -1.24
N LEU A 15 3.68 -9.59 -0.28
CA LEU A 15 2.63 -8.62 -0.54
C LEU A 15 3.17 -7.37 -1.25
N GLU A 16 4.34 -6.90 -0.85
CA GLU A 16 5.02 -5.77 -1.50
C GLU A 16 5.34 -6.06 -2.96
N SER A 17 5.88 -7.24 -3.26
CA SER A 17 6.17 -7.66 -4.63
C SER A 17 4.92 -7.69 -5.50
N ILE A 18 3.83 -8.23 -4.99
CA ILE A 18 2.53 -8.25 -5.69
C ILE A 18 2.03 -6.83 -5.93
N ALA A 19 2.08 -5.98 -4.91
CA ALA A 19 1.61 -4.60 -5.02
C ALA A 19 2.42 -3.79 -6.04
N VAL A 20 3.74 -3.86 -5.99
CA VAL A 20 4.62 -3.17 -6.96
C VAL A 20 4.30 -3.60 -8.39
N SER A 21 4.16 -4.91 -8.62
CA SER A 21 3.82 -5.43 -9.93
C SER A 21 2.45 -4.95 -10.42
N ALA A 22 1.45 -4.93 -9.54
CA ALA A 22 0.11 -4.47 -9.87
C ALA A 22 0.06 -2.98 -10.18
N PHE A 23 0.68 -2.14 -9.36
CA PHE A 23 0.73 -0.70 -9.59
C PHE A 23 1.43 -0.36 -10.89
N ARG A 24 2.54 -1.03 -11.20
CA ARG A 24 3.25 -0.85 -12.49
C ARG A 24 2.41 -1.27 -13.67
N ALA A 25 1.70 -2.39 -13.58
CA ALA A 25 0.88 -2.90 -14.68
C ALA A 25 -0.21 -1.94 -15.12
N PHE A 26 -0.76 -1.16 -14.20
CA PHE A 26 -1.86 -0.22 -14.48
C PHE A 26 -1.44 1.24 -14.46
N GLY A 27 -0.15 1.52 -14.34
CA GLY A 27 0.36 2.90 -14.34
C GLY A 27 -0.08 3.71 -13.12
N ALA A 28 -0.45 3.06 -12.03
CA ALA A 28 -0.77 3.75 -10.79
C ALA A 28 0.50 4.29 -10.15
N SER A 29 0.46 5.56 -9.77
CA SER A 29 1.58 6.18 -9.07
C SER A 29 1.74 5.57 -7.68
N MET A 30 2.97 5.32 -7.29
CA MET A 30 3.29 4.87 -5.94
C MET A 30 4.60 5.47 -5.46
N TYR A 31 4.67 5.62 -4.18
CA TYR A 31 5.89 5.95 -3.47
C TYR A 31 6.05 4.94 -2.33
N LEU A 32 7.14 4.21 -2.34
CA LEU A 32 7.44 3.27 -1.27
C LEU A 32 8.13 4.01 -0.12
N ASP A 33 7.54 3.95 1.06
CA ASP A 33 8.23 4.42 2.27
C ASP A 33 9.35 3.43 2.62
N PRO A 34 10.62 3.84 2.57
CA PRO A 34 11.73 2.95 2.89
C PRO A 34 11.77 2.54 4.37
N ASN A 35 11.13 3.29 5.22
CA ASN A 35 10.98 2.99 6.64
C ASN A 35 9.50 2.85 6.99
N PRO A 36 8.88 1.72 6.67
CA PRO A 36 7.45 1.56 6.85
C PRO A 36 7.08 1.75 8.32
N ARG A 37 6.33 2.80 8.56
CA ARG A 37 5.66 3.03 9.84
C ARG A 37 4.24 2.50 9.72
N PRO A 38 3.58 2.23 10.84
CA PRO A 38 2.15 1.97 10.78
C PRO A 38 1.47 3.09 10.01
N PRO A 39 0.70 2.78 8.95
CA PRO A 39 0.01 3.81 8.19
C PRO A 39 -1.03 4.52 9.07
N ALA A 40 -1.33 5.75 8.72
CA ALA A 40 -2.48 6.45 9.31
C ALA A 40 -3.78 5.74 8.91
N GLY A 41 -4.79 5.81 9.77
CA GLY A 41 -6.09 5.23 9.53
C GLY A 41 -6.23 3.79 10.06
N ASP A 42 -7.23 3.11 9.58
CA ASP A 42 -7.68 1.83 10.15
C ASP A 42 -6.63 0.73 10.07
N LEU A 43 -5.88 0.65 8.97
CA LEU A 43 -4.84 -0.36 8.83
C LEU A 43 -3.74 -0.22 9.89
N GLY A 44 -3.50 0.98 10.39
CA GLY A 44 -2.52 1.22 11.45
C GLY A 44 -2.78 0.43 12.73
N ALA A 45 -4.04 0.11 13.01
CA ALA A 45 -4.43 -0.69 14.16
C ALA A 45 -4.06 -2.19 14.00
N PHE A 46 -3.95 -2.68 12.77
CA PHE A 46 -3.74 -4.09 12.44
C PHE A 46 -2.36 -4.38 11.81
N PHE A 47 -1.59 -3.37 11.58
CA PHE A 47 -0.39 -3.37 10.75
C PHE A 47 0.60 -4.49 11.08
N ARG A 48 0.76 -4.86 12.33
CA ARG A 48 1.71 -5.90 12.76
C ARG A 48 1.14 -7.30 12.74
N GLY A 49 -0.15 -7.44 12.93
CA GLY A 49 -0.80 -8.73 13.10
C GLY A 49 -1.43 -9.30 11.84
N VAL A 50 -1.65 -8.47 10.85
CA VAL A 50 -2.38 -8.83 9.63
C VAL A 50 -1.62 -8.32 8.41
N PRO A 51 -1.46 -9.15 7.35
CA PRO A 51 -0.91 -8.66 6.09
C PRO A 51 -1.74 -7.50 5.56
N GLY A 52 -1.10 -6.41 5.19
CA GLY A 52 -1.85 -5.26 4.74
C GLY A 52 -1.09 -4.39 3.75
N VAL A 53 -1.83 -3.84 2.81
CA VAL A 53 -1.41 -2.78 1.90
C VAL A 53 -2.37 -1.62 2.06
N ALA A 54 -1.83 -0.44 2.21
CA ALA A 54 -2.60 0.79 2.23
C ALA A 54 -1.95 1.82 1.31
N THR A 55 -2.79 2.64 0.72
CA THR A 55 -2.37 3.82 -0.01
C THR A 55 -2.97 5.05 0.65
N SER A 56 -2.22 6.12 0.69
CA SER A 56 -2.71 7.40 1.19
C SER A 56 -2.14 8.55 0.37
N GLU A 57 -2.91 9.59 0.28
CA GLU A 57 -2.53 10.83 -0.37
C GLU A 57 -2.89 11.99 0.54
N PHE A 58 -1.89 12.80 0.87
CA PHE A 58 -2.09 14.02 1.64
C PHE A 58 -2.06 15.21 0.68
N TYR A 59 -3.10 16.00 0.71
CA TYR A 59 -3.25 17.14 -0.18
C TYR A 59 -3.97 18.30 0.54
N HIS A 60 -4.05 19.46 -0.11
CA HIS A 60 -4.52 20.69 0.53
C HIS A 60 -5.94 20.62 1.10
N TYR A 61 -6.81 19.82 0.50
CA TYR A 61 -8.21 19.72 0.92
C TYR A 61 -8.48 18.61 1.94
N PHE A 62 -7.44 17.85 2.32
CA PHE A 62 -7.58 16.73 3.25
C PHE A 62 -8.22 17.16 4.57
N HIS A 63 -9.31 16.52 4.92
CA HIS A 63 -10.14 16.82 6.10
C HIS A 63 -10.71 18.24 6.14
N THR A 64 -10.99 18.81 4.97
CA THR A 64 -11.67 20.09 4.83
C THR A 64 -13.03 19.92 4.16
N ASP A 65 -13.88 20.96 4.23
CA ASP A 65 -15.18 20.99 3.54
C ASP A 65 -15.07 21.07 2.02
N ARG A 66 -13.87 21.34 1.50
CA ARG A 66 -13.56 21.34 0.07
C ARG A 66 -13.14 19.98 -0.48
N GLU A 67 -13.08 18.96 0.37
CA GLU A 67 -12.81 17.58 -0.03
C GLU A 67 -14.08 16.96 -0.62
N THR A 68 -14.33 17.26 -1.87
CA THR A 68 -15.51 16.85 -2.62
C THR A 68 -15.13 15.87 -3.73
N PRO A 69 -16.08 15.11 -4.31
CA PRO A 69 -15.77 14.15 -5.37
C PRO A 69 -15.01 14.73 -6.56
N GLU A 70 -15.20 16.01 -6.86
CA GLU A 70 -14.58 16.68 -8.00
C GLU A 70 -13.06 16.82 -7.87
N VAL A 71 -12.50 16.74 -6.66
CA VAL A 71 -11.04 16.80 -6.45
C VAL A 71 -10.36 15.45 -6.68
N VAL A 72 -11.12 14.37 -6.86
CA VAL A 72 -10.59 13.04 -7.14
C VAL A 72 -10.40 12.85 -8.64
N PRO A 73 -9.16 12.68 -9.14
CA PRO A 73 -8.96 12.40 -10.55
C PRO A 73 -9.47 11.01 -10.91
N TRP A 74 -10.47 10.93 -11.78
CA TRP A 74 -11.10 9.66 -12.14
C TRP A 74 -10.14 8.67 -12.81
N THR A 75 -9.17 9.15 -13.57
CA THR A 75 -8.14 8.31 -14.20
C THR A 75 -7.22 7.66 -13.17
N GLY A 76 -6.82 8.41 -12.14
CA GLY A 76 -6.04 7.89 -11.02
C GLY A 76 -6.85 6.89 -10.18
N LEU A 77 -8.12 7.17 -9.96
CA LEU A 77 -9.02 6.27 -9.25
C LEU A 77 -9.19 4.95 -10.02
N GLU A 78 -9.37 5.00 -11.33
CA GLU A 78 -9.47 3.81 -12.18
C GLU A 78 -8.19 2.98 -12.11
N ALA A 79 -7.03 3.58 -12.30
CA ALA A 79 -5.74 2.89 -12.26
C ALA A 79 -5.50 2.21 -10.91
N THR A 80 -5.78 2.91 -9.82
CA THR A 80 -5.64 2.39 -8.45
C THR A 80 -6.62 1.25 -8.19
N THR A 81 -7.86 1.39 -8.63
CA THR A 81 -8.88 0.33 -8.50
C THR A 81 -8.47 -0.94 -9.22
N ARG A 82 -7.98 -0.83 -10.45
CA ARG A 82 -7.47 -1.98 -11.23
C ARG A 82 -6.27 -2.63 -10.55
N ALA A 83 -5.36 -1.83 -10.01
CA ALA A 83 -4.20 -2.33 -9.28
C ALA A 83 -4.62 -3.12 -8.04
N TYR A 84 -5.54 -2.60 -7.24
CA TYR A 84 -6.06 -3.33 -6.07
C TYR A 84 -6.81 -4.60 -6.44
N ALA A 85 -7.60 -4.59 -7.50
CA ALA A 85 -8.26 -5.80 -7.99
C ALA A 85 -7.22 -6.87 -8.37
N ARG A 86 -6.13 -6.48 -9.02
CA ARG A 86 -5.02 -7.39 -9.34
C ARG A 86 -4.34 -7.91 -8.09
N ILE A 87 -4.12 -7.09 -7.09
CA ILE A 87 -3.53 -7.52 -5.80
C ILE A 87 -4.40 -8.61 -5.17
N ILE A 88 -5.70 -8.42 -5.13
CA ILE A 88 -6.65 -9.41 -4.59
C ILE A 88 -6.56 -10.72 -5.38
N ASP A 89 -6.58 -10.65 -6.71
CA ASP A 89 -6.49 -11.84 -7.56
C ASP A 89 -5.18 -12.61 -7.33
N GLU A 90 -4.05 -11.91 -7.24
CA GLU A 90 -2.75 -12.55 -7.03
C GLU A 90 -2.62 -13.15 -5.63
N VAL A 91 -3.11 -12.46 -4.60
CA VAL A 91 -3.12 -13.00 -3.23
C VAL A 91 -4.00 -14.25 -3.14
N ASN A 92 -5.14 -14.27 -3.82
CA ASN A 92 -6.04 -15.42 -3.82
C ASN A 92 -5.44 -16.68 -4.46
N LYS A 93 -4.40 -16.56 -5.26
CA LYS A 93 -3.68 -17.71 -5.84
C LYS A 93 -2.70 -18.33 -4.86
N LEU A 94 -2.37 -17.66 -3.77
CA LEU A 94 -1.38 -18.10 -2.82
C LEU A 94 -2.02 -19.01 -1.74
N PRO A 95 -1.30 -20.04 -1.28
CA PRO A 95 -1.74 -20.78 -0.10
C PRO A 95 -1.69 -19.86 1.14
N LEU A 96 -2.58 -20.11 2.08
CA LEU A 96 -2.67 -19.30 3.30
C LEU A 96 -1.33 -19.22 4.06
N SER A 97 -0.55 -20.28 4.05
CA SER A 97 0.78 -20.31 4.67
C SER A 97 1.74 -19.24 4.13
N GLU A 98 1.61 -18.87 2.86
CA GLU A 98 2.43 -17.81 2.26
C GLU A 98 2.08 -16.42 2.82
N MET A 99 0.87 -16.23 3.33
CA MET A 99 0.39 -14.99 3.91
C MET A 99 0.48 -14.95 5.44
N GLN A 100 0.98 -16.01 6.06
CA GLN A 100 1.10 -16.13 7.51
C GLN A 100 2.55 -16.18 8.01
N ARG A 101 3.51 -15.85 7.15
CA ARG A 101 4.91 -15.79 7.56
C ARG A 101 5.11 -14.67 8.58
N PRO A 102 5.94 -14.86 9.60
CA PRO A 102 6.24 -13.80 10.56
C PRO A 102 6.64 -12.50 9.86
N GLU A 103 6.31 -11.38 10.49
CA GLU A 103 6.75 -10.08 10.03
C GLU A 103 8.29 -10.06 9.97
N GLU A 104 8.83 -9.74 8.80
CA GLU A 104 10.26 -9.56 8.67
C GLU A 104 10.67 -8.24 9.31
N PRO A 105 11.76 -8.22 10.08
CA PRO A 105 12.28 -6.96 10.60
C PRO A 105 12.55 -6.01 9.44
N ALA A 106 12.15 -4.76 9.60
CA ALA A 106 12.50 -3.72 8.65
C ALA A 106 14.01 -3.78 8.43
N THR A 107 14.44 -3.98 7.20
CA THR A 107 15.86 -3.91 6.87
C THR A 107 16.29 -2.51 7.27
N ALA A 108 17.13 -2.40 8.28
CA ALA A 108 17.67 -1.11 8.67
C ALA A 108 18.28 -0.53 7.39
N ALA A 109 17.72 0.58 6.91
CA ALA A 109 18.36 1.34 5.86
C ALA A 109 19.77 1.60 6.37
N ALA A 110 20.78 1.17 5.58
CA ALA A 110 22.15 1.38 5.98
C ALA A 110 22.28 2.85 6.35
N ALA A 111 22.63 3.12 7.60
CA ALA A 111 22.82 4.48 8.05
C ALA A 111 23.82 5.12 7.10
N PRO A 112 23.54 6.32 6.55
CA PRO A 112 24.50 6.99 5.71
C PRO A 112 25.79 7.16 6.50
N LYS A 113 26.88 6.67 5.89
CA LYS A 113 28.21 6.89 6.46
C LYS A 113 28.58 8.35 6.39
#